data_2087efdda88e39f975399573c9b45f9f
#
_entry.id   2087efdda88e39f975399573c9b45f9f
#
_cell.length_a   1.000
_cell.length_b   1.000
_cell.length_c   1.000
_cell.angle_alpha   90.00
_cell.angle_beta   90.00
_cell.angle_gamma   90.00
#
_symmetry.space_group_name_H-M   'P 1'
#
loop_
_entity.id
_entity.type
_entity.pdbx_description
1 polymer ?
#
loop_
_entity_poly.entity_id
_entity_poly.type
_entity_poly.pdbx_seq_one_letter_code
_entity_poly.pdbx_strand_id
1 'polypeptide(L)'
;MPFENTRYINNNGAANVMWGLGIQTDQAIGSWDIYAHMDADSESTYSQARHLISSWLYERIPATDERRAWWTAPGIPEDEWGVPGTTEGSHKPLVQTKLVYSNVSASEGDHILMRKEEVALMAAEAACHLEQFTKARDYVSMVGEMRDSNYATRLAGFTNSKEYNESTTANLTTLMDEILFQRRVELWSEIPRLHDLQRLGLGFTRGFDGTNHPSSARVANVNTNPASPAFILWIPQAEFDGNENMDAATDQNPRQDS
;
A
#
# COMPACT_ATOMS: atom_id res chain seq x y z
N MET A 1 7.87 20.22 -5.50
CA MET A 1 8.13 19.33 -6.62
C MET A 1 7.27 18.12 -6.42
N PRO A 2 6.55 17.68 -7.45
CA PRO A 2 5.90 16.40 -7.37
C PRO A 2 6.97 15.41 -6.92
N PHE A 3 6.57 14.39 -6.21
CA PHE A 3 7.43 13.27 -5.93
C PHE A 3 7.98 12.80 -7.26
N GLU A 4 9.17 13.19 -7.52
CA GLU A 4 9.94 12.44 -8.44
C GLU A 4 9.89 11.06 -7.87
N ASN A 5 9.23 10.19 -8.61
CA ASN A 5 9.13 8.77 -8.38
C ASN A 5 10.07 8.30 -7.31
N THR A 6 9.58 7.50 -6.37
CA THR A 6 10.41 6.73 -5.45
C THR A 6 11.60 6.03 -6.14
N ARG A 7 11.74 6.21 -7.42
CA ARG A 7 12.76 5.68 -8.30
C ARG A 7 14.19 6.08 -7.95
N TYR A 8 14.44 7.16 -7.22
CA TYR A 8 15.80 7.74 -7.22
C TYR A 8 16.21 8.31 -5.88
N ILE A 9 16.87 7.51 -5.05
CA ILE A 9 17.81 8.02 -4.06
C ILE A 9 19.22 8.22 -4.69
N ASN A 10 19.42 7.84 -5.92
CA ASN A 10 20.72 7.69 -6.59
C ASN A 10 21.54 8.96 -6.75
N ASN A 11 21.00 10.12 -6.53
CA ASN A 11 21.76 11.36 -6.68
C ASN A 11 21.43 12.34 -5.56
N ASN A 12 21.85 12.06 -4.35
CA ASN A 12 21.67 12.96 -3.20
C ASN A 12 20.23 13.20 -2.77
N GLY A 13 19.42 12.20 -2.93
CA GLY A 13 18.16 12.14 -2.24
C GLY A 13 17.07 12.98 -2.86
N ALA A 14 16.04 12.34 -3.30
CA ALA A 14 14.75 13.00 -3.41
C ALA A 14 14.50 13.72 -2.09
N ALA A 15 14.14 14.99 -2.13
CA ALA A 15 14.08 15.86 -0.94
C ALA A 15 13.08 15.39 0.13
N ASN A 16 12.26 14.40 -0.19
CA ASN A 16 11.27 13.77 0.68
C ASN A 16 11.76 12.47 1.36
N VAL A 17 12.86 11.87 0.91
CA VAL A 17 13.42 10.67 1.54
C VAL A 17 14.19 11.06 2.79
N MET A 18 13.84 10.44 3.90
CA MET A 18 14.49 10.66 5.19
C MET A 18 15.50 9.55 5.52
N TRP A 19 15.19 8.34 5.06
CA TRP A 19 16.05 7.19 5.23
C TRP A 19 15.87 6.23 4.07
N GLY A 20 16.99 5.76 3.52
CA GLY A 20 17.01 4.79 2.43
C GLY A 20 18.42 4.25 2.20
N LEU A 21 18.49 3.23 1.39
CA LEU A 21 19.73 2.59 0.94
C LEU A 21 19.86 2.80 -0.57
N GLY A 22 20.93 3.47 -0.99
CA GLY A 22 21.31 3.56 -2.40
C GLY A 22 21.96 2.24 -2.82
N ILE A 23 21.40 1.61 -3.85
CA ILE A 23 21.87 0.32 -4.36
C ILE A 23 22.73 0.56 -5.61
N GLN A 24 23.96 0.09 -5.58
CA GLN A 24 24.86 0.12 -6.72
C GLN A 24 24.82 -1.23 -7.46
N THR A 25 25.28 -1.25 -8.71
CA THR A 25 25.25 -2.46 -9.56
C THR A 25 25.88 -3.69 -8.91
N ASP A 26 26.95 -3.50 -8.16
CA ASP A 26 27.66 -4.59 -7.44
C ASP A 26 26.95 -5.05 -6.16
N GLN A 27 25.91 -4.32 -5.74
CA GLN A 27 25.06 -4.64 -4.58
C GLN A 27 23.69 -5.18 -5.01
N ALA A 28 23.39 -5.13 -6.30
CA ALA A 28 22.09 -5.58 -6.83
C ALA A 28 21.94 -7.09 -6.63
N ILE A 29 20.83 -7.49 -6.01
CA ILE A 29 20.53 -8.89 -5.69
C ILE A 29 19.57 -9.55 -6.70
N GLY A 30 19.33 -8.87 -7.82
CA GLY A 30 18.56 -9.40 -8.94
C GLY A 30 17.13 -9.80 -8.56
N SER A 31 16.75 -11.03 -8.86
CA SER A 31 15.39 -11.54 -8.61
C SER A 31 14.98 -11.60 -7.13
N TRP A 32 15.89 -11.38 -6.20
CA TRP A 32 15.60 -11.34 -4.77
C TRP A 32 15.27 -9.93 -4.26
N ASP A 33 15.40 -8.93 -5.13
CA ASP A 33 15.06 -7.55 -4.82
C ASP A 33 13.54 -7.34 -4.78
N ILE A 34 13.08 -6.40 -3.93
CA ILE A 34 11.67 -6.04 -3.87
C ILE A 34 11.16 -5.52 -5.22
N TYR A 35 11.97 -4.79 -5.96
CA TYR A 35 11.59 -4.26 -7.27
C TYR A 35 11.43 -5.37 -8.31
N ALA A 36 12.18 -6.48 -8.21
CA ALA A 36 11.96 -7.64 -9.08
C ALA A 36 10.56 -8.23 -8.93
N HIS A 37 9.98 -8.09 -7.73
CA HIS A 37 8.62 -8.53 -7.45
C HIS A 37 7.57 -7.49 -7.82
N MET A 38 7.92 -6.21 -7.71
CA MET A 38 6.96 -5.11 -7.86
C MET A 38 6.93 -4.53 -9.28
N ASP A 39 8.08 -4.38 -9.92
CA ASP A 39 8.18 -3.75 -11.24
C ASP A 39 7.59 -4.65 -12.32
N ALA A 40 6.52 -4.20 -12.94
CA ALA A 40 5.83 -4.95 -13.99
C ALA A 40 6.67 -5.11 -15.29
N ASP A 41 7.67 -4.25 -15.47
CA ASP A 41 8.61 -4.28 -16.59
C ASP A 41 9.88 -5.10 -16.29
N SER A 42 10.04 -5.58 -15.05
CA SER A 42 11.12 -6.48 -14.70
C SER A 42 11.00 -7.81 -15.45
N GLU A 43 12.10 -8.31 -15.99
CA GLU A 43 12.18 -9.64 -16.61
C GLU A 43 12.09 -10.78 -15.59
N SER A 44 11.97 -10.47 -14.31
CA SER A 44 11.84 -11.47 -13.27
C SER A 44 10.54 -12.27 -13.40
N THR A 45 10.63 -13.56 -13.16
CA THR A 45 9.46 -14.46 -13.09
C THR A 45 8.42 -13.96 -12.06
N TYR A 46 8.86 -13.27 -11.03
CA TYR A 46 7.99 -12.74 -9.97
C TYR A 46 7.15 -11.55 -10.44
N SER A 47 7.63 -10.74 -11.38
CA SER A 47 6.87 -9.62 -11.96
C SER A 47 5.62 -10.08 -12.71
N GLN A 48 5.59 -11.34 -13.14
CA GLN A 48 4.42 -11.92 -13.80
C GLN A 48 3.18 -11.99 -12.89
N ALA A 49 3.37 -12.03 -11.56
CA ALA A 49 2.28 -12.00 -10.58
C ALA A 49 1.55 -10.66 -10.54
N ARG A 50 2.17 -9.60 -11.00
CA ARG A 50 1.70 -8.22 -11.08
C ARG A 50 0.86 -7.76 -9.90
N HIS A 51 1.28 -6.71 -9.25
CA HIS A 51 0.61 -6.13 -8.11
C HIS A 51 -0.38 -5.05 -8.55
N LEU A 52 -1.64 -5.26 -8.25
CA LEU A 52 -2.74 -4.37 -8.63
C LEU A 52 -3.27 -3.64 -7.40
N ILE A 53 -3.65 -2.38 -7.58
CA ILE A 53 -4.47 -1.70 -6.59
C ILE A 53 -5.89 -2.29 -6.60
N SER A 54 -6.53 -2.35 -5.43
CA SER A 54 -7.95 -2.67 -5.36
C SER A 54 -8.78 -1.64 -6.12
N SER A 55 -9.72 -2.09 -6.96
CA SER A 55 -10.64 -1.22 -7.70
C SER A 55 -11.34 -0.23 -6.77
N TRP A 56 -11.78 -0.68 -5.59
CA TRP A 56 -12.40 0.17 -4.58
C TRP A 56 -11.50 1.35 -4.17
N LEU A 57 -10.20 1.13 -3.96
CA LEU A 57 -9.27 2.18 -3.57
C LEU A 57 -9.01 3.14 -4.73
N TYR A 58 -8.76 2.59 -5.91
CA TYR A 58 -8.49 3.39 -7.12
C TYR A 58 -9.63 4.33 -7.47
N GLU A 59 -10.87 3.86 -7.42
CA GLU A 59 -12.05 4.65 -7.74
C GLU A 59 -12.27 5.84 -6.80
N ARG A 60 -11.76 5.74 -5.57
CA ARG A 60 -11.84 6.81 -4.56
C ARG A 60 -10.73 7.85 -4.66
N ILE A 61 -9.68 7.58 -5.42
CA ILE A 61 -8.65 8.59 -5.70
C ILE A 61 -9.26 9.61 -6.66
N PRO A 62 -9.33 10.90 -6.28
CA PRO A 62 -9.91 11.93 -7.14
C PRO A 62 -9.26 11.99 -8.52
N ALA A 63 -10.01 12.37 -9.54
CA ALA A 63 -9.47 12.51 -10.89
C ALA A 63 -8.40 13.61 -10.99
N THR A 64 -8.40 14.56 -10.07
CA THR A 64 -7.42 15.65 -9.96
C THR A 64 -6.17 15.26 -9.18
N ASP A 65 -6.15 14.06 -8.60
CA ASP A 65 -5.02 13.55 -7.83
C ASP A 65 -4.00 12.87 -8.74
N GLU A 66 -2.79 13.41 -8.80
CA GLU A 66 -1.71 12.93 -9.66
C GLU A 66 -1.30 11.49 -9.36
N ARG A 67 -1.57 10.97 -8.16
CA ARG A 67 -1.27 9.59 -7.78
C ARG A 67 -2.06 8.55 -8.58
N ARG A 68 -3.15 8.94 -9.24
CA ARG A 68 -3.83 8.02 -10.18
C ARG A 68 -2.89 7.44 -11.23
N ALA A 69 -1.86 8.20 -11.61
CA ALA A 69 -0.82 7.77 -12.54
C ALA A 69 0.17 6.74 -11.95
N TRP A 70 0.07 6.42 -10.66
CA TRP A 70 0.85 5.34 -10.04
C TRP A 70 0.32 3.94 -10.38
N TRP A 71 -0.80 3.89 -11.09
CA TRP A 71 -1.41 2.66 -11.59
C TRP A 71 -1.89 2.87 -13.00
N THR A 72 -1.89 1.79 -13.77
CA THR A 72 -2.45 1.81 -15.12
C THR A 72 -3.95 2.10 -15.07
N ALA A 73 -4.47 2.74 -16.11
CA ALA A 73 -5.87 3.09 -16.20
C ALA A 73 -6.79 1.85 -16.10
N PRO A 74 -7.98 1.97 -15.51
CA PRO A 74 -8.98 0.93 -15.63
C PRO A 74 -9.49 0.84 -17.08
N GLY A 75 -9.90 -0.35 -17.50
CA GLY A 75 -10.54 -0.54 -18.81
C GLY A 75 -9.58 -0.70 -19.99
N ILE A 76 -8.31 -1.00 -19.76
CA ILE A 76 -7.41 -1.43 -20.84
C ILE A 76 -7.93 -2.77 -21.39
N PRO A 77 -8.24 -2.87 -22.69
CA PRO A 77 -8.71 -4.08 -23.34
C PRO A 77 -7.72 -5.24 -23.19
N GLU A 78 -8.23 -6.47 -23.09
CA GLU A 78 -7.38 -7.63 -22.86
C GLU A 78 -6.42 -7.92 -24.01
N ASP A 79 -6.81 -7.62 -25.25
CA ASP A 79 -6.00 -7.74 -26.45
C ASP A 79 -4.87 -6.70 -26.53
N GLU A 80 -4.93 -5.65 -25.71
CA GLU A 80 -3.87 -4.67 -25.56
C GLU A 80 -2.86 -5.02 -24.46
N TRP A 81 -3.14 -6.05 -23.66
CA TRP A 81 -2.26 -6.42 -22.54
C TRP A 81 -0.91 -6.92 -23.06
N GLY A 82 0.14 -6.29 -22.55
CA GLY A 82 1.50 -6.68 -22.89
C GLY A 82 1.95 -7.99 -22.25
N VAL A 83 3.04 -8.49 -22.76
CA VAL A 83 3.70 -9.68 -22.19
C VAL A 83 4.42 -9.27 -20.90
N PRO A 84 4.22 -10.00 -19.79
CA PRO A 84 4.93 -9.73 -18.54
C PRO A 84 6.44 -9.74 -18.72
N GLY A 85 7.13 -8.76 -18.14
CA GLY A 85 8.58 -8.64 -18.25
C GLY A 85 9.07 -8.09 -19.59
N THR A 86 8.19 -7.51 -20.39
CA THR A 86 8.56 -6.83 -21.65
C THR A 86 7.91 -5.46 -21.70
N THR A 87 8.45 -4.60 -22.58
CA THR A 87 7.85 -3.29 -22.88
C THR A 87 6.79 -3.36 -23.98
N GLU A 88 6.45 -4.56 -24.44
CA GLU A 88 5.48 -4.78 -25.51
C GLU A 88 4.06 -4.75 -24.97
N GLY A 89 3.24 -3.88 -25.54
CA GLY A 89 1.83 -3.71 -25.18
C GLY A 89 1.62 -2.92 -23.88
N SER A 90 0.36 -2.78 -23.51
CA SER A 90 -0.04 -2.11 -22.26
C SER A 90 -0.09 -3.09 -21.11
N HIS A 91 0.18 -2.62 -19.90
CA HIS A 91 -0.06 -3.44 -18.72
C HIS A 91 -1.55 -3.67 -18.50
N LYS A 92 -1.87 -4.74 -17.75
CA LYS A 92 -3.24 -4.97 -17.27
C LYS A 92 -3.77 -3.74 -16.52
N PRO A 93 -5.10 -3.55 -16.49
CA PRO A 93 -5.70 -2.49 -15.69
C PRO A 93 -5.26 -2.55 -14.24
N LEU A 94 -5.06 -1.40 -13.63
CA LEU A 94 -4.78 -1.22 -12.20
C LEU A 94 -3.42 -1.80 -11.73
N VAL A 95 -2.53 -2.13 -12.65
CA VAL A 95 -1.15 -2.54 -12.31
C VAL A 95 -0.37 -1.35 -11.78
N GLN A 96 0.38 -1.57 -10.73
CA GLN A 96 1.23 -0.54 -10.13
C GLN A 96 2.41 -0.16 -11.04
N THR A 97 2.72 1.13 -11.05
CA THR A 97 3.87 1.73 -11.74
C THR A 97 4.69 2.62 -10.79
N LYS A 98 4.38 2.57 -9.50
CA LYS A 98 5.00 3.38 -8.47
C LYS A 98 6.38 2.86 -8.07
N LEU A 99 6.49 1.56 -7.85
CA LEU A 99 7.70 0.88 -7.41
C LEU A 99 8.32 0.15 -8.59
N VAL A 100 9.37 0.72 -9.15
CA VAL A 100 10.06 0.23 -10.33
C VAL A 100 11.56 0.40 -10.18
N TYR A 101 12.33 -0.42 -10.86
CA TYR A 101 13.78 -0.24 -10.92
C TYR A 101 14.16 1.14 -11.49
N SER A 102 15.23 1.71 -10.97
CA SER A 102 15.88 2.88 -11.57
C SER A 102 16.61 2.48 -12.87
N ASN A 103 17.15 1.27 -12.88
CA ASN A 103 17.81 0.64 -14.02
C ASN A 103 17.46 -0.84 -14.06
N VAL A 104 16.48 -1.19 -14.88
CA VAL A 104 15.98 -2.57 -15.01
C VAL A 104 17.09 -3.53 -15.45
N SER A 105 17.93 -3.12 -16.42
CA SER A 105 18.99 -3.98 -16.97
C SER A 105 20.07 -4.35 -15.95
N ALA A 106 20.31 -3.47 -14.97
CA ALA A 106 21.26 -3.70 -13.90
C ALA A 106 20.60 -4.20 -12.60
N SER A 107 19.29 -4.31 -12.57
CA SER A 107 18.50 -4.61 -11.37
C SER A 107 18.77 -3.63 -10.22
N GLU A 108 18.98 -2.35 -10.54
CA GLU A 108 19.22 -1.29 -9.58
C GLU A 108 17.92 -0.61 -9.17
N GLY A 109 17.68 -0.52 -7.89
CA GLY A 109 16.57 0.23 -7.31
C GLY A 109 16.87 0.54 -5.84
N ASP A 110 16.79 1.82 -5.48
CA ASP A 110 17.08 2.25 -4.11
C ASP A 110 15.96 1.82 -3.15
N HIS A 111 16.34 1.29 -2.02
CA HIS A 111 15.39 0.88 -0.99
C HIS A 111 15.04 2.07 -0.10
N ILE A 112 13.85 2.61 -0.30
CA ILE A 112 13.31 3.69 0.52
C ILE A 112 12.67 3.10 1.77
N LEU A 113 13.18 3.49 2.92
CA LEU A 113 12.73 2.97 4.22
C LEU A 113 11.82 3.95 4.95
N MET A 114 12.01 5.26 4.75
CA MET A 114 11.16 6.30 5.37
C MET A 114 11.12 7.55 4.51
N ARG A 115 9.93 8.11 4.39
CA ARG A 115 9.69 9.39 3.69
C ARG A 115 9.00 10.41 4.59
N LYS A 116 9.17 11.70 4.26
CA LYS A 116 8.51 12.81 4.99
C LYS A 116 6.99 12.68 5.05
N GLU A 117 6.39 12.14 4.01
CA GLU A 117 4.95 11.94 3.92
C GLU A 117 4.44 10.95 4.96
N GLU A 118 5.19 9.91 5.22
CA GLU A 118 4.87 8.97 6.30
C GLU A 118 4.83 9.69 7.65
N VAL A 119 5.86 10.49 7.93
CA VAL A 119 5.95 11.26 9.18
C VAL A 119 4.83 12.30 9.29
N ALA A 120 4.52 13.00 8.19
CA ALA A 120 3.41 13.95 8.17
C ALA A 120 2.06 13.28 8.44
N LEU A 121 1.82 12.11 7.83
CA LEU A 121 0.58 11.35 8.04
C LEU A 121 0.50 10.75 9.45
N MET A 122 1.61 10.30 10.03
CA MET A 122 1.66 9.90 11.44
C MET A 122 1.35 11.08 12.38
N ALA A 123 1.90 12.27 12.10
CA ALA A 123 1.63 13.46 12.86
C ALA A 123 0.17 13.93 12.73
N ALA A 124 -0.42 13.81 11.53
CA ALA A 124 -1.83 14.09 11.28
C ALA A 124 -2.74 13.17 12.11
N GLU A 125 -2.47 11.87 12.08
CA GLU A 125 -3.23 10.88 12.84
C GLU A 125 -3.12 11.13 14.35
N ALA A 126 -1.91 11.33 14.86
CA ALA A 126 -1.68 11.63 16.28
C ALA A 126 -2.39 12.91 16.72
N ALA A 127 -2.31 13.99 15.94
CA ALA A 127 -3.01 15.23 16.23
C ALA A 127 -4.53 15.06 16.21
N CYS A 128 -5.05 14.25 15.28
CA CYS A 128 -6.48 13.95 15.21
C CYS A 128 -6.97 13.16 16.43
N HIS A 129 -6.21 12.17 16.90
CA HIS A 129 -6.52 11.44 18.14
C HIS A 129 -6.52 12.35 19.38
N LEU A 130 -5.64 13.35 19.39
CA LEU A 130 -5.58 14.37 20.44
C LEU A 130 -6.62 15.48 20.27
N GLU A 131 -7.52 15.36 19.29
CA GLU A 131 -8.54 16.35 18.94
C GLU A 131 -7.99 17.74 18.57
N GLN A 132 -6.71 17.80 18.19
CA GLN A 132 -6.05 18.98 17.65
C GLN A 132 -6.32 19.10 16.15
N PHE A 133 -7.60 19.21 15.78
CA PHE A 133 -8.05 19.06 14.39
C PHE A 133 -7.43 20.06 13.42
N THR A 134 -7.13 21.29 13.85
CA THR A 134 -6.41 22.27 13.02
C THR A 134 -5.04 21.73 12.63
N LYS A 135 -4.26 21.26 13.59
CA LYS A 135 -2.94 20.68 13.30
C LYS A 135 -3.03 19.40 12.45
N ALA A 136 -4.04 18.58 12.71
CA ALA A 136 -4.26 17.38 11.91
C ALA A 136 -4.52 17.71 10.43
N ARG A 137 -5.33 18.77 10.18
CA ARG A 137 -5.56 19.31 8.84
C ARG A 137 -4.29 19.85 8.21
N ASP A 138 -3.51 20.65 8.96
CA ASP A 138 -2.25 21.19 8.47
C ASP A 138 -1.29 20.07 8.03
N TYR A 139 -1.14 19.03 8.84
CA TYR A 139 -0.26 17.92 8.51
C TYR A 139 -0.75 17.09 7.32
N VAL A 140 -2.04 16.75 7.23
CA VAL A 140 -2.55 15.98 6.09
C VAL A 140 -2.54 16.80 4.81
N SER A 141 -2.72 18.13 4.89
CA SER A 141 -2.59 19.06 3.75
C SER A 141 -1.18 19.06 3.17
N MET A 142 -0.14 18.89 3.98
CA MET A 142 1.24 18.79 3.48
C MET A 142 1.40 17.68 2.43
N VAL A 143 0.64 16.62 2.54
CA VAL A 143 0.65 15.52 1.58
C VAL A 143 -0.40 15.72 0.50
N GLY A 144 -1.63 16.00 0.87
CA GLY A 144 -2.75 16.06 -0.05
C GLY A 144 -2.66 17.19 -1.09
N GLU A 145 -2.25 18.38 -0.69
CA GLU A 145 -2.14 19.54 -1.59
C GLU A 145 -1.01 19.40 -2.62
N MET A 146 0.00 18.61 -2.30
CA MET A 146 1.06 18.30 -3.29
C MET A 146 0.60 17.30 -4.36
N ARG A 147 -0.51 16.58 -4.10
CA ARG A 147 -0.99 15.49 -4.95
C ARG A 147 -2.25 15.84 -5.72
N ASP A 148 -3.10 16.63 -5.13
CA ASP A 148 -4.44 16.92 -5.64
C ASP A 148 -4.67 18.42 -5.64
N SER A 149 -4.81 19.02 -6.81
CA SER A 149 -5.04 20.46 -6.99
C SER A 149 -6.34 20.96 -6.33
N ASN A 150 -7.29 20.07 -6.05
CA ASN A 150 -8.55 20.38 -5.38
C ASN A 150 -8.57 19.94 -3.91
N TYR A 151 -7.42 19.55 -3.34
CA TYR A 151 -7.35 18.95 -2.02
C TYR A 151 -7.96 19.82 -0.92
N ALA A 152 -7.60 21.09 -0.84
CA ALA A 152 -8.10 22.01 0.19
C ALA A 152 -9.63 22.09 0.20
N THR A 153 -10.25 22.15 -0.99
CA THR A 153 -11.72 22.17 -1.10
C THR A 153 -12.32 20.85 -0.64
N ARG A 154 -11.72 19.72 -1.00
CA ARG A 154 -12.19 18.42 -0.59
C ARG A 154 -12.02 18.19 0.91
N LEU A 155 -10.87 18.57 1.47
CA LEU A 155 -10.59 18.45 2.90
C LEU A 155 -11.59 19.24 3.75
N ALA A 156 -12.04 20.40 3.28
CA ALA A 156 -13.04 21.22 4.00
C ALA A 156 -14.37 20.48 4.21
N GLY A 157 -14.69 19.48 3.39
CA GLY A 157 -15.92 18.68 3.51
C GLY A 157 -15.91 17.64 4.63
N PHE A 158 -14.75 17.31 5.21
CA PHE A 158 -14.66 16.31 6.26
C PHE A 158 -14.96 16.90 7.64
N THR A 159 -15.70 16.16 8.45
CA THR A 159 -16.02 16.57 9.83
C THR A 159 -14.80 16.38 10.75
N ASN A 160 -14.65 17.28 11.72
CA ASN A 160 -13.63 17.15 12.76
C ASN A 160 -14.00 16.00 13.72
N SER A 161 -13.48 14.83 13.46
CA SER A 161 -13.68 13.64 14.29
C SER A 161 -12.48 12.73 14.22
N LYS A 162 -12.15 12.10 15.34
CA LYS A 162 -11.16 11.02 15.44
C LYS A 162 -11.73 9.65 15.16
N GLU A 163 -13.04 9.54 15.06
CA GLU A 163 -13.72 8.29 14.68
C GLU A 163 -13.49 8.02 13.21
N TYR A 164 -13.38 6.76 12.87
CA TYR A 164 -13.19 6.33 11.49
C TYR A 164 -14.10 5.16 11.15
N ASN A 165 -14.51 5.10 9.89
CA ASN A 165 -15.36 4.08 9.35
C ASN A 165 -14.83 3.60 7.99
N GLU A 166 -13.54 3.34 7.93
CA GLU A 166 -12.91 2.88 6.71
C GLU A 166 -13.28 1.42 6.43
N SER A 167 -14.25 1.22 5.57
CA SER A 167 -14.60 -0.08 5.02
C SER A 167 -14.68 -0.01 3.49
N THR A 168 -14.74 -1.16 2.83
CA THR A 168 -14.92 -1.23 1.37
C THR A 168 -16.22 -0.61 0.87
N THR A 169 -17.19 -0.36 1.72
CA THR A 169 -18.51 0.12 1.34
C THR A 169 -18.89 1.46 1.97
N ALA A 170 -18.13 1.93 2.96
CA ALA A 170 -18.42 3.18 3.63
C ALA A 170 -17.93 4.39 2.84
N ASN A 171 -18.67 5.49 2.97
CA ASN A 171 -18.19 6.80 2.55
C ASN A 171 -17.22 7.34 3.60
N LEU A 172 -16.18 8.00 3.14
CA LEU A 172 -15.22 8.68 4.00
C LEU A 172 -15.84 10.04 4.38
N THR A 173 -16.05 10.28 5.66
CA THR A 173 -16.77 11.48 6.14
C THR A 173 -16.04 12.24 7.23
N THR A 174 -15.13 11.60 7.94
CA THR A 174 -14.40 12.20 9.05
C THR A 174 -12.98 12.58 8.65
N LEU A 175 -12.39 13.49 9.43
CA LEU A 175 -10.98 13.83 9.23
C LEU A 175 -10.05 12.63 9.41
N MET A 176 -10.37 11.72 10.34
CA MET A 176 -9.61 10.50 10.52
C MET A 176 -9.74 9.57 9.30
N ASP A 177 -10.96 9.42 8.74
CA ASP A 177 -11.15 8.66 7.49
C ASP A 177 -10.24 9.18 6.38
N GLU A 178 -10.17 10.51 6.22
CA GLU A 178 -9.34 11.14 5.21
C GLU A 178 -7.85 10.91 5.47
N ILE A 179 -7.38 11.05 6.71
CA ILE A 179 -5.98 10.80 7.08
C ILE A 179 -5.60 9.35 6.76
N LEU A 180 -6.43 8.40 7.14
CA LEU A 180 -6.19 6.97 6.87
C LEU A 180 -6.25 6.65 5.36
N PHE A 181 -7.14 7.32 4.63
CA PHE A 181 -7.20 7.21 3.17
C PHE A 181 -5.91 7.73 2.51
N GLN A 182 -5.46 8.93 2.91
CA GLN A 182 -4.21 9.50 2.42
C GLN A 182 -3.02 8.57 2.71
N ARG A 183 -2.96 8.02 3.91
CA ARG A 183 -1.94 7.04 4.30
C ARG A 183 -1.97 5.80 3.40
N ARG A 184 -3.15 5.28 3.14
CA ARG A 184 -3.35 4.06 2.32
C ARG A 184 -2.95 4.25 0.87
N VAL A 185 -3.22 5.43 0.29
CA VAL A 185 -2.85 5.77 -1.10
C VAL A 185 -1.36 6.09 -1.19
N GLU A 186 -0.89 7.01 -0.32
CA GLU A 186 0.48 7.53 -0.37
C GLU A 186 1.52 6.44 -0.10
N LEU A 187 1.27 5.60 0.88
CA LEU A 187 2.22 4.58 1.34
C LEU A 187 1.90 3.18 0.80
N TRP A 188 1.13 3.13 -0.30
CA TRP A 188 0.79 1.86 -0.95
C TRP A 188 2.05 1.07 -1.30
N SER A 189 2.10 -0.19 -0.85
CA SER A 189 3.25 -1.11 -0.94
C SER A 189 4.56 -0.70 -0.24
N GLU A 190 4.60 0.45 0.42
CA GLU A 190 5.74 0.83 1.27
C GLU A 190 5.52 0.37 2.72
N ILE A 191 4.29 0.51 3.20
CA ILE A 191 3.90 0.01 4.52
C ILE A 191 2.83 -1.06 4.35
N PRO A 192 3.01 -2.25 4.92
CA PRO A 192 2.01 -3.30 4.85
C PRO A 192 0.67 -2.86 5.43
N ARG A 193 -0.38 -2.85 4.60
CA ARG A 193 -1.74 -2.52 5.05
C ARG A 193 -2.21 -3.37 6.22
N LEU A 194 -1.70 -4.59 6.34
CA LEU A 194 -2.00 -5.50 7.45
C LEU A 194 -1.68 -4.87 8.81
N HIS A 195 -0.57 -4.14 8.94
CA HIS A 195 -0.21 -3.47 10.18
C HIS A 195 -1.23 -2.39 10.59
N ASP A 196 -1.72 -1.61 9.61
CA ASP A 196 -2.77 -0.63 9.88
C ASP A 196 -4.07 -1.31 10.29
N LEU A 197 -4.47 -2.39 9.63
CA LEU A 197 -5.67 -3.14 9.99
C LEU A 197 -5.58 -3.70 11.42
N GLN A 198 -4.46 -4.31 11.78
CA GLN A 198 -4.24 -4.87 13.10
C GLN A 198 -4.27 -3.81 14.20
N ARG A 199 -3.51 -2.72 14.06
CA ARG A 199 -3.43 -1.67 15.08
C ARG A 199 -4.74 -0.87 15.24
N LEU A 200 -5.53 -0.76 14.17
CA LEU A 200 -6.81 -0.07 14.17
C LEU A 200 -7.99 -1.00 14.52
N GLY A 201 -7.74 -2.30 14.68
CA GLY A 201 -8.78 -3.28 14.92
C GLY A 201 -9.77 -3.40 13.77
N LEU A 202 -9.31 -3.29 12.53
CA LEU A 202 -10.14 -3.35 11.32
C LEU A 202 -10.01 -4.69 10.62
N GLY A 203 -11.13 -5.15 10.06
CA GLY A 203 -11.13 -6.21 9.06
C GLY A 203 -10.99 -5.64 7.64
N PHE A 204 -11.10 -6.51 6.65
CA PHE A 204 -11.16 -6.12 5.24
C PHE A 204 -12.12 -7.00 4.44
N THR A 205 -12.65 -6.45 3.37
CA THR A 205 -13.52 -7.17 2.41
C THR A 205 -12.90 -7.12 1.03
N ARG A 206 -12.74 -8.28 0.42
CA ARG A 206 -12.26 -8.43 -0.96
C ARG A 206 -13.38 -8.80 -1.94
N GLY A 207 -14.53 -9.29 -1.44
CA GLY A 207 -15.70 -9.66 -2.22
C GLY A 207 -16.74 -8.55 -2.21
N PHE A 208 -16.65 -7.61 -3.14
CA PHE A 208 -17.61 -6.52 -3.35
C PHE A 208 -17.90 -6.38 -4.85
N ASP A 209 -18.99 -5.69 -5.21
CA ASP A 209 -19.36 -5.47 -6.60
C ASP A 209 -18.28 -4.67 -7.34
N GLY A 210 -17.86 -5.15 -8.51
CA GLY A 210 -16.79 -4.54 -9.29
C GLY A 210 -15.37 -4.82 -8.77
N THR A 211 -15.23 -5.76 -7.82
CA THR A 211 -13.90 -6.13 -7.29
C THR A 211 -13.01 -6.77 -8.36
N ASN A 212 -11.76 -6.33 -8.41
CA ASN A 212 -10.71 -6.95 -9.23
C ASN A 212 -9.93 -8.06 -8.49
N HIS A 213 -10.32 -8.41 -7.26
CA HIS A 213 -9.72 -9.55 -6.56
C HIS A 213 -10.18 -10.87 -7.17
N PRO A 214 -9.29 -11.85 -7.36
CA PRO A 214 -9.67 -13.19 -7.84
C PRO A 214 -10.58 -13.89 -6.84
N SER A 215 -11.42 -14.80 -7.33
CA SER A 215 -12.40 -15.51 -6.50
C SER A 215 -11.76 -16.25 -5.31
N SER A 216 -10.57 -16.81 -5.51
CA SER A 216 -9.79 -17.46 -4.46
C SER A 216 -9.35 -16.54 -3.33
N ALA A 217 -9.25 -15.23 -3.58
CA ALA A 217 -8.85 -14.24 -2.59
C ALA A 217 -10.05 -13.57 -1.89
N ARG A 218 -11.29 -13.92 -2.27
CA ARG A 218 -12.53 -13.33 -1.73
C ARG A 218 -13.06 -14.10 -0.52
N VAL A 219 -12.22 -14.86 0.16
CA VAL A 219 -12.62 -15.66 1.32
C VAL A 219 -13.14 -14.77 2.43
N ALA A 220 -14.30 -15.13 2.95
CA ALA A 220 -15.21 -14.23 3.65
C ALA A 220 -14.82 -13.89 5.10
N ASN A 221 -13.98 -14.66 5.76
CA ASN A 221 -13.94 -14.66 7.23
C ASN A 221 -13.06 -13.58 7.87
N VAL A 222 -12.33 -12.80 7.08
CA VAL A 222 -11.54 -11.66 7.58
C VAL A 222 -12.28 -10.32 7.49
N ASN A 223 -13.48 -10.34 6.94
CA ASN A 223 -14.14 -9.14 6.43
C ASN A 223 -14.56 -8.15 7.52
N THR A 224 -14.82 -8.62 8.72
CA THR A 224 -15.41 -7.76 9.76
C THR A 224 -14.90 -8.08 11.16
N ASN A 225 -14.03 -9.05 11.30
CA ASN A 225 -13.51 -9.47 12.60
C ASN A 225 -12.01 -9.16 12.72
N PRO A 226 -11.62 -8.07 13.39
CA PRO A 226 -10.22 -7.72 13.61
C PRO A 226 -9.48 -8.74 14.49
N ALA A 227 -10.21 -9.52 15.27
CA ALA A 227 -9.66 -10.62 16.05
C ALA A 227 -9.60 -11.94 15.26
N SER A 228 -9.83 -11.90 13.95
CA SER A 228 -9.76 -13.10 13.12
C SER A 228 -8.41 -13.77 13.21
N PRO A 229 -8.36 -15.08 13.37
CA PRO A 229 -7.14 -15.88 13.31
C PRO A 229 -6.33 -15.67 12.01
N ALA A 230 -6.97 -15.17 10.95
CA ALA A 230 -6.31 -14.81 9.69
C ALA A 230 -5.22 -13.75 9.83
N PHE A 231 -5.25 -12.95 10.87
CA PHE A 231 -4.22 -11.94 11.16
C PHE A 231 -3.04 -12.48 11.97
N ILE A 232 -3.10 -13.74 12.40
CA ILE A 232 -2.10 -14.35 13.27
C ILE A 232 -1.42 -15.49 12.50
N LEU A 233 -0.09 -15.42 12.39
CA LEU A 233 0.67 -16.49 11.76
C LEU A 233 0.72 -17.71 12.67
N TRP A 234 0.68 -18.88 12.07
CA TRP A 234 0.92 -20.11 12.78
C TRP A 234 2.36 -20.21 13.22
N ILE A 235 2.53 -20.78 14.43
CA ILE A 235 3.85 -21.13 14.93
C ILE A 235 4.35 -22.32 14.08
N PRO A 236 5.55 -22.20 13.46
CA PRO A 236 6.11 -23.28 12.65
C PRO A 236 6.29 -24.57 13.45
N GLN A 237 6.05 -25.71 12.83
CA GLN A 237 6.22 -27.02 13.47
C GLN A 237 7.63 -27.19 14.06
N ALA A 238 8.65 -26.66 13.41
CA ALA A 238 10.03 -26.75 13.87
C ALA A 238 10.25 -26.09 15.24
N GLU A 239 9.44 -25.12 15.63
CA GLU A 239 9.50 -24.52 16.97
C GLU A 239 9.01 -25.51 18.02
N PHE A 240 7.92 -26.23 17.77
CA PHE A 240 7.43 -27.26 18.67
C PHE A 240 8.38 -28.46 18.75
N ASP A 241 8.99 -28.84 17.64
CA ASP A 241 9.93 -29.95 17.60
C ASP A 241 11.25 -29.64 18.34
N GLY A 242 11.62 -28.38 18.44
CA GLY A 242 12.87 -27.92 19.04
C GLY A 242 12.74 -27.31 20.45
N ASN A 243 11.52 -27.04 20.90
CA ASN A 243 11.26 -26.35 22.16
C ASN A 243 10.45 -27.20 23.13
N GLU A 244 11.15 -27.83 24.07
CA GLU A 244 10.53 -28.72 25.05
C GLU A 244 9.48 -28.05 26.00
N ASN A 245 9.43 -26.71 25.98
CA ASN A 245 8.45 -25.95 26.78
C ASN A 245 7.18 -25.61 26.01
N MET A 246 7.02 -26.08 24.78
CA MET A 246 5.86 -25.82 23.92
C MET A 246 5.18 -27.11 23.50
N ASP A 247 3.85 -27.11 23.55
CA ASP A 247 3.00 -28.19 23.07
C ASP A 247 2.11 -27.68 21.93
N ALA A 248 2.22 -28.28 20.75
CA ALA A 248 1.43 -27.89 19.58
C ALA A 248 -0.09 -28.02 19.80
N ALA A 249 -0.53 -28.85 20.73
CA ALA A 249 -1.95 -29.02 21.03
C ALA A 249 -2.54 -27.87 21.88
N THR A 250 -1.69 -27.20 22.67
CA THR A 250 -2.14 -26.13 23.60
C THR A 250 -1.65 -24.75 23.23
N ASP A 251 -0.46 -24.66 22.62
CA ASP A 251 0.25 -23.40 22.42
C ASP A 251 0.17 -22.89 20.98
N GLN A 252 -0.39 -23.67 20.05
CA GLN A 252 -0.56 -23.24 18.67
C GLN A 252 -1.60 -22.09 18.58
N ASN A 253 -1.28 -21.11 17.75
CA ASN A 253 -2.22 -20.05 17.43
C ASN A 253 -3.51 -20.59 16.80
N PRO A 254 -4.66 -19.95 17.04
CA PRO A 254 -5.94 -20.41 16.52
C PRO A 254 -5.90 -20.64 15.03
N ARG A 255 -6.45 -21.75 14.57
CA ARG A 255 -6.61 -22.06 13.15
C ARG A 255 -7.70 -21.20 12.54
N GLN A 256 -7.50 -20.74 11.31
CA GLN A 256 -8.62 -20.30 10.50
C GLN A 256 -9.55 -21.48 10.30
N ASP A 257 -10.78 -21.35 10.78
CA ASP A 257 -11.83 -22.26 10.37
C ASP A 257 -12.10 -22.02 8.89
N SER A 258 -11.93 -23.08 8.13
CA SER A 258 -12.14 -23.17 6.69
C SER A 258 -13.62 -22.95 6.32
#